data_31ba2fcdc15bb5d0717cb4feb9170097
#
_entry.id   31ba2fcdc15bb5d0717cb4feb9170097
#
_cell.length_a   1.000
_cell.length_b   1.000
_cell.length_c   1.000
_cell.angle_alpha   90.00
_cell.angle_beta   90.00
_cell.angle_gamma   90.00
#
_symmetry.space_group_name_H-M   'P 1'
#
loop_
_entity.id
_entity.type
_entity.pdbx_description
1 polymer ?
#
loop_
_entity_poly.entity_id
_entity_poly.type
_entity_poly.pdbx_seq_one_letter_code
_entity_poly.pdbx_strand_id
1 'polypeptide(L)'
;PPRSTLFPYTTLFRSGKLLKSIPSLRICRDREDLARKEKDSAILFLDIPGNNPLPPPGPGNPETGRESLRYIDRALDLWKEGGIEAIVTGPVSKSLIEKSGQPFTGHTEYMADYIGEKNPFMMMFSRDYRVLLATTHLPLSQVPNAVTEDRLLHTIRTGYQAIHALDGGEVKIALTGLDPHCGDEGAIGDFDVRITRRAIDRARSSGLPVEGPFAADTLFLPERWKQYSLVIVPYHDQGLIPFKMLAFDTGVNVTLGLSLVRTSVDHGTAFDIAGKNKAGHQSMIEAMDLAFRLLKYRSGELSAQPGENISD
;
A
#
# COMPACT_ATOMS: atom_id res chain seq x y z
N PRO A 1 8.19 2.84 -23.54
CA PRO A 1 8.17 1.70 -22.65
C PRO A 1 8.25 2.20 -21.21
N PRO A 2 7.46 1.62 -20.27
CA PRO A 2 7.51 2.01 -18.87
C PRO A 2 8.90 1.77 -18.31
N ARG A 3 9.37 2.74 -17.54
CA ARG A 3 10.65 2.67 -16.86
C ARG A 3 10.56 1.61 -15.76
N SER A 4 11.62 0.87 -15.55
CA SER A 4 11.73 -0.33 -14.72
C SER A 4 11.17 -0.18 -13.29
N THR A 5 10.38 -1.15 -12.84
CA THR A 5 10.00 -1.31 -11.43
C THR A 5 11.08 -2.09 -10.71
N LEU A 6 11.62 -1.55 -9.62
CA LEU A 6 12.68 -2.18 -8.84
C LEU A 6 12.08 -2.92 -7.64
N PHE A 7 12.54 -4.16 -7.41
CA PHE A 7 12.09 -4.97 -6.28
C PHE A 7 13.19 -5.08 -5.23
N PRO A 8 13.03 -4.57 -4.01
CA PRO A 8 13.94 -4.89 -2.93
C PRO A 8 13.59 -6.28 -2.35
N TYR A 9 14.00 -7.34 -3.04
CA TYR A 9 13.78 -8.70 -2.57
C TYR A 9 15.09 -9.40 -2.28
N THR A 10 15.47 -9.48 -1.02
CA THR A 10 16.71 -10.11 -0.58
C THR A 10 16.60 -11.61 -0.37
N THR A 11 15.39 -12.14 -0.13
CA THR A 11 15.22 -13.54 0.26
C THR A 11 14.98 -14.49 -0.90
N LEU A 12 14.35 -14.06 -1.98
CA LEU A 12 14.05 -14.87 -3.16
C LEU A 12 15.29 -15.10 -4.06
N PHE A 13 16.19 -14.13 -4.10
CA PHE A 13 17.34 -14.13 -5.03
C PHE A 13 18.62 -14.67 -4.46
N ARG A 14 18.66 -15.08 -3.19
CA ARG A 14 19.87 -15.63 -2.54
C ARG A 14 20.26 -17.03 -2.99
N SER A 15 19.37 -17.81 -3.57
CA SER A 15 19.78 -19.08 -4.18
C SER A 15 20.23 -18.80 -5.61
N GLY A 16 21.52 -18.87 -5.88
CA GLY A 16 22.07 -18.79 -7.24
C GLY A 16 21.48 -19.81 -8.24
N LYS A 17 20.70 -20.77 -7.74
CA LYS A 17 19.89 -21.70 -8.54
C LYS A 17 18.61 -21.02 -9.09
N LEU A 18 17.92 -20.17 -8.31
CA LEU A 18 16.69 -19.46 -8.75
C LEU A 18 17.03 -18.38 -9.79
N LEU A 19 18.11 -17.61 -9.58
CA LEU A 19 18.55 -16.59 -10.54
C LEU A 19 18.88 -17.18 -11.92
N LYS A 20 19.47 -18.38 -11.97
CA LYS A 20 19.80 -19.08 -13.22
C LYS A 20 18.57 -19.57 -13.99
N SER A 21 17.41 -19.67 -13.35
CA SER A 21 16.17 -20.13 -13.96
C SER A 21 15.28 -19.03 -14.50
N ILE A 22 15.63 -17.76 -14.28
CA ILE A 22 14.84 -16.61 -14.77
C ILE A 22 15.37 -16.22 -16.16
N PRO A 23 14.56 -16.41 -17.21
CA PRO A 23 14.94 -15.95 -18.55
C PRO A 23 15.09 -14.42 -18.52
N SER A 24 16.10 -13.91 -19.18
CA SER A 24 16.32 -12.46 -19.34
C SER A 24 16.57 -11.68 -18.04
N LEU A 25 17.21 -12.29 -17.03
CA LEU A 25 17.69 -11.56 -15.86
C LEU A 25 19.06 -10.95 -16.15
N ARG A 26 19.17 -9.64 -15.96
CA ARG A 26 20.45 -8.93 -16.01
C ARG A 26 20.84 -8.40 -14.63
N ILE A 27 22.04 -8.72 -14.17
CA ILE A 27 22.58 -8.20 -12.91
C ILE A 27 23.27 -6.88 -13.22
N CYS A 28 22.83 -5.82 -12.54
CA CYS A 28 23.41 -4.48 -12.61
C CYS A 28 24.14 -4.20 -11.30
N ARG A 29 25.26 -3.50 -11.36
CA ARG A 29 26.07 -3.15 -10.18
C ARG A 29 25.94 -1.70 -9.77
N ASP A 30 25.54 -0.86 -10.69
CA ASP A 30 25.40 0.58 -10.49
C ASP A 30 24.30 1.18 -11.38
N ARG A 31 24.16 2.49 -11.28
CA ARG A 31 23.16 3.25 -12.06
C ARG A 31 23.49 3.26 -13.55
N GLU A 32 24.73 3.30 -13.93
CA GLU A 32 25.17 3.33 -15.34
C GLU A 32 24.75 2.01 -16.01
N ASP A 33 24.94 0.90 -15.29
CA ASP A 33 24.45 -0.40 -15.74
C ASP A 33 22.92 -0.44 -15.89
N LEU A 34 22.17 0.16 -14.94
CA LEU A 34 20.71 0.25 -15.04
C LEU A 34 20.26 1.09 -16.24
N ALA A 35 21.02 2.15 -16.58
CA ALA A 35 20.67 3.08 -17.65
C ALA A 35 20.97 2.53 -19.07
N ARG A 36 21.77 1.48 -19.19
CA ARG A 36 22.08 0.84 -20.47
C ARG A 36 20.84 0.16 -21.03
N LYS A 37 20.23 0.79 -22.02
CA LYS A 37 19.08 0.22 -22.74
C LYS A 37 19.54 -0.97 -23.58
N GLU A 38 19.24 -2.17 -23.16
CA GLU A 38 19.24 -3.33 -24.05
C GLU A 38 17.83 -3.51 -24.63
N LYS A 39 17.75 -3.98 -25.88
CA LYS A 39 16.52 -4.04 -26.68
C LYS A 39 15.47 -5.02 -26.16
N ASP A 40 15.80 -5.85 -25.17
CA ASP A 40 14.90 -6.85 -24.64
C ASP A 40 14.40 -6.47 -23.25
N SER A 41 13.14 -6.81 -22.99
CA SER A 41 12.42 -6.63 -21.70
C SER A 41 13.04 -7.49 -20.60
N ALA A 42 14.27 -7.21 -20.21
CA ALA A 42 14.97 -7.95 -19.17
C ALA A 42 14.53 -7.44 -17.77
N ILE A 43 14.38 -8.36 -16.84
CA ILE A 43 14.33 -8.03 -15.43
C ILE A 43 15.73 -7.58 -15.00
N LEU A 44 15.85 -6.36 -14.51
CA LEU A 44 17.11 -5.83 -14.00
C LEU A 44 17.22 -6.11 -12.50
N PHE A 45 18.29 -6.75 -12.08
CA PHE A 45 18.60 -6.99 -10.69
C PHE A 45 19.76 -6.11 -10.29
N LEU A 46 19.52 -5.11 -9.43
CA LEU A 46 20.58 -4.28 -8.88
C LEU A 46 21.21 -5.01 -7.68
N ASP A 47 22.44 -5.46 -7.84
CA ASP A 47 23.22 -6.03 -6.75
C ASP A 47 23.80 -4.90 -5.91
N ILE A 48 23.41 -4.85 -4.64
CA ILE A 48 23.93 -3.88 -3.66
C ILE A 48 24.87 -4.66 -2.73
N PRO A 49 26.20 -4.56 -2.92
CA PRO A 49 27.15 -5.32 -2.12
C PRO A 49 27.00 -5.01 -0.63
N GLY A 50 26.89 -6.06 0.19
CA GLY A 50 26.93 -5.96 1.65
C GLY A 50 28.36 -6.10 2.17
N ASN A 51 28.60 -5.61 3.38
CA ASN A 51 29.91 -5.70 4.02
C ASN A 51 30.20 -7.08 4.63
N ASN A 52 29.18 -7.91 4.81
CA ASN A 52 29.26 -9.22 5.46
C ASN A 52 28.62 -10.33 4.61
N PRO A 53 29.10 -11.59 4.75
CA PRO A 53 28.43 -12.74 4.16
C PRO A 53 26.97 -12.82 4.63
N LEU A 54 26.06 -13.11 3.70
CA LEU A 54 24.66 -13.24 4.01
C LEU A 54 24.41 -14.49 4.87
N PRO A 55 23.69 -14.41 5.99
CA PRO A 55 23.33 -15.57 6.78
C PRO A 55 22.44 -16.52 5.97
N PRO A 56 22.37 -17.82 6.34
CA PRO A 56 21.48 -18.77 5.70
C PRO A 56 20.01 -18.32 5.80
N PRO A 57 19.12 -18.78 4.91
CA PRO A 57 17.69 -18.54 5.01
C PRO A 57 17.14 -18.99 6.36
N GLY A 58 16.30 -18.18 7.00
CA GLY A 58 15.71 -18.49 8.29
C GLY A 58 15.42 -17.22 9.10
N PRO A 59 15.34 -17.33 10.43
CA PRO A 59 15.17 -16.17 11.28
C PRO A 59 16.33 -15.20 11.03
N GLY A 60 15.99 -13.96 10.71
CA GLY A 60 16.99 -12.93 10.47
C GLY A 60 17.72 -12.52 11.75
N ASN A 61 18.68 -11.63 11.61
CA ASN A 61 19.42 -11.00 12.69
C ASN A 61 19.47 -9.47 12.49
N PRO A 62 19.99 -8.67 13.44
CA PRO A 62 20.06 -7.21 13.28
C PRO A 62 20.79 -6.76 12.02
N GLU A 63 21.82 -7.49 11.56
CA GLU A 63 22.52 -7.18 10.32
C GLU A 63 21.61 -7.32 9.08
N THR A 64 20.80 -8.38 9.02
CA THR A 64 19.81 -8.51 7.94
C THR A 64 18.73 -7.44 8.01
N GLY A 65 18.41 -6.94 9.21
CA GLY A 65 17.55 -5.77 9.39
C GLY A 65 18.16 -4.52 8.78
N ARG A 66 19.43 -4.24 9.09
CA ARG A 66 20.18 -3.11 8.53
C ARG A 66 20.26 -3.19 7.01
N GLU A 67 20.59 -4.35 6.46
CA GLU A 67 20.64 -4.54 5.00
C GLU A 67 19.27 -4.31 4.35
N SER A 68 18.18 -4.76 4.98
CA SER A 68 16.83 -4.49 4.47
C SER A 68 16.54 -3.00 4.35
N LEU A 69 16.98 -2.19 5.32
CA LEU A 69 16.84 -0.74 5.29
C LEU A 69 17.68 -0.11 4.18
N ARG A 70 18.94 -0.55 4.00
CA ARG A 70 19.81 -0.09 2.91
C ARG A 70 19.19 -0.30 1.53
N TYR A 71 18.45 -1.39 1.33
CA TYR A 71 17.74 -1.62 0.06
C TYR A 71 16.57 -0.67 -0.13
N ILE A 72 15.86 -0.33 0.94
CA ILE A 72 14.80 0.68 0.90
C ILE A 72 15.40 2.05 0.56
N ASP A 73 16.49 2.44 1.24
CA ASP A 73 17.18 3.71 0.99
C ASP A 73 17.64 3.81 -0.46
N ARG A 74 18.24 2.76 -0.99
CA ARG A 74 18.69 2.76 -2.38
C ARG A 74 17.54 2.87 -3.37
N ALA A 75 16.40 2.25 -3.10
CA ALA A 75 15.21 2.40 -3.93
C ALA A 75 14.69 3.84 -3.89
N LEU A 76 14.70 4.47 -2.72
CA LEU A 76 14.29 5.87 -2.55
C LEU A 76 15.25 6.84 -3.24
N ASP A 77 16.56 6.60 -3.18
CA ASP A 77 17.55 7.37 -3.93
C ASP A 77 17.29 7.29 -5.45
N LEU A 78 17.11 6.08 -5.97
CA LEU A 78 16.81 5.87 -7.39
C LEU A 78 15.51 6.56 -7.81
N TRP A 79 14.51 6.59 -6.94
CA TRP A 79 13.28 7.30 -7.21
C TRP A 79 13.51 8.82 -7.23
N LYS A 80 14.21 9.39 -6.25
CA LYS A 80 14.58 10.82 -6.23
C LYS A 80 15.39 11.24 -7.44
N GLU A 81 16.25 10.36 -7.91
CA GLU A 81 17.08 10.56 -9.10
C GLU A 81 16.30 10.40 -10.43
N GLY A 82 15.02 10.01 -10.38
CA GLY A 82 14.20 9.74 -11.57
C GLY A 82 14.58 8.46 -12.30
N GLY A 83 15.30 7.54 -11.65
CA GLY A 83 15.70 6.26 -12.22
C GLY A 83 14.57 5.22 -12.21
N ILE A 84 13.65 5.35 -11.28
CA ILE A 84 12.43 4.52 -11.15
C ILE A 84 11.22 5.41 -10.84
N GLU A 85 10.02 4.91 -11.14
CA GLU A 85 8.77 5.68 -11.03
C GLU A 85 7.90 5.21 -9.85
N ALA A 86 8.04 3.96 -9.43
CA ALA A 86 7.32 3.38 -8.30
C ALA A 86 8.20 2.43 -7.50
N ILE A 87 7.79 2.17 -6.26
CA ILE A 87 8.42 1.18 -5.38
C ILE A 87 7.36 0.15 -4.96
N VAL A 88 7.63 -1.12 -5.25
CA VAL A 88 6.84 -2.25 -4.74
C VAL A 88 7.65 -2.98 -3.69
N THR A 89 7.15 -3.03 -2.45
CA THR A 89 7.91 -3.60 -1.33
C THR A 89 7.41 -4.98 -0.93
N GLY A 90 8.35 -5.87 -0.67
CA GLY A 90 8.12 -7.05 0.15
C GLY A 90 8.12 -6.71 1.65
N PRO A 91 7.84 -7.69 2.52
CA PRO A 91 7.82 -7.47 3.96
C PRO A 91 9.23 -7.33 4.53
N VAL A 92 9.38 -6.51 5.58
CA VAL A 92 10.59 -6.41 6.39
C VAL A 92 10.28 -6.66 7.87
N SER A 93 11.28 -7.04 8.63
CA SER A 93 11.16 -7.18 10.08
C SER A 93 11.49 -5.86 10.77
N LYS A 94 10.46 -5.14 11.24
CA LYS A 94 10.63 -3.91 12.03
C LYS A 94 11.57 -4.13 13.21
N SER A 95 11.33 -5.20 13.98
CA SER A 95 12.13 -5.50 15.16
C SER A 95 13.62 -5.78 14.87
N LEU A 96 13.95 -6.35 13.72
CA LEU A 96 15.35 -6.57 13.34
C LEU A 96 16.01 -5.26 12.86
N ILE A 97 15.28 -4.39 12.18
CA ILE A 97 15.78 -3.07 11.82
C ILE A 97 16.04 -2.24 13.09
N GLU A 98 15.08 -2.17 14.02
CA GLU A 98 15.25 -1.47 15.30
C GLU A 98 16.41 -2.02 16.12
N LYS A 99 16.56 -3.35 16.22
CA LYS A 99 17.71 -4.00 16.88
C LYS A 99 19.03 -3.71 16.20
N SER A 100 19.05 -3.26 14.95
CA SER A 100 20.26 -2.80 14.27
C SER A 100 20.67 -1.37 14.65
N GLY A 101 19.90 -0.71 15.53
CA GLY A 101 20.12 0.66 15.97
C GLY A 101 19.50 1.72 15.05
N GLN A 102 18.64 1.32 14.10
CA GLN A 102 17.98 2.24 13.18
C GLN A 102 16.51 2.41 13.57
N PRO A 103 16.00 3.65 13.70
CA PRO A 103 14.58 3.89 13.94
C PRO A 103 13.77 3.48 12.70
N PHE A 104 12.74 2.66 12.90
CA PHE A 104 11.89 2.22 11.78
C PHE A 104 10.47 1.89 12.24
N THR A 105 9.56 2.80 12.05
CA THR A 105 8.14 2.62 12.41
C THR A 105 7.36 1.80 11.38
N GLY A 106 7.82 1.79 10.14
CA GLY A 106 7.22 1.07 9.00
C GLY A 106 7.59 1.72 7.67
N HIS A 107 7.35 1.01 6.59
CA HIS A 107 7.67 1.52 5.25
C HIS A 107 6.98 2.86 4.95
N THR A 108 5.71 2.99 5.31
CA THR A 108 4.88 4.16 4.98
C THR A 108 5.43 5.42 5.63
N GLU A 109 5.65 5.37 6.94
CA GLU A 109 6.18 6.48 7.72
C GLU A 109 7.62 6.79 7.33
N TYR A 110 8.46 5.74 7.23
CA TYR A 110 9.86 5.89 6.85
C TYR A 110 10.04 6.54 5.48
N MET A 111 9.28 6.09 4.48
CA MET A 111 9.34 6.66 3.13
C MET A 111 8.81 8.08 3.09
N ALA A 112 7.73 8.39 3.82
CA ALA A 112 7.19 9.74 3.92
C ALA A 112 8.23 10.71 4.51
N ASP A 113 8.88 10.31 5.61
CA ASP A 113 9.94 11.11 6.25
C ASP A 113 11.14 11.31 5.32
N TYR A 114 11.55 10.24 4.59
CA TYR A 114 12.67 10.29 3.65
C TYR A 114 12.44 11.28 2.49
N ILE A 115 11.22 11.35 1.97
CA ILE A 115 10.88 12.29 0.89
C ILE A 115 10.43 13.66 1.38
N GLY A 116 10.29 13.85 2.70
CA GLY A 116 9.87 15.10 3.33
C GLY A 116 8.38 15.39 3.21
N GLU A 117 7.55 14.36 3.01
CA GLU A 117 6.09 14.49 2.90
C GLU A 117 5.38 14.01 4.15
N LYS A 118 4.19 14.55 4.41
CA LYS A 118 3.44 14.29 5.65
C LYS A 118 2.07 13.70 5.35
N ASN A 119 1.49 13.08 6.37
CA ASN A 119 0.12 12.58 6.35
C ASN A 119 -0.17 11.50 5.28
N PRO A 120 0.67 10.48 5.13
CA PRO A 120 0.32 9.36 4.26
C PRO A 120 -0.94 8.66 4.76
N PHE A 121 -1.66 8.05 3.84
CA PHE A 121 -2.81 7.20 4.13
C PHE A 121 -2.54 5.77 3.70
N MET A 122 -3.07 4.83 4.44
CA MET A 122 -3.02 3.42 4.12
C MET A 122 -4.34 2.99 3.51
N MET A 123 -4.30 2.48 2.29
CA MET A 123 -5.43 1.84 1.63
C MET A 123 -5.13 0.36 1.42
N MET A 124 -6.05 -0.51 1.80
CA MET A 124 -6.05 -1.89 1.39
C MET A 124 -6.88 -2.02 0.12
N PHE A 125 -6.30 -2.66 -0.87
CA PHE A 125 -6.88 -2.80 -2.20
C PHE A 125 -6.94 -4.27 -2.61
N SER A 126 -8.11 -4.68 -3.11
CA SER A 126 -8.31 -5.82 -3.99
C SER A 126 -9.21 -5.39 -5.14
N ARG A 127 -9.43 -6.27 -6.12
CA ARG A 127 -10.30 -5.92 -7.26
C ARG A 127 -11.72 -5.57 -6.80
N ASP A 128 -12.26 -6.33 -5.85
CA ASP A 128 -13.66 -6.22 -5.40
C ASP A 128 -13.83 -5.37 -4.14
N TYR A 129 -12.80 -5.24 -3.30
CA TYR A 129 -12.90 -4.61 -2.00
C TYR A 129 -11.77 -3.63 -1.77
N ARG A 130 -12.12 -2.43 -1.35
CA ARG A 130 -11.15 -1.36 -1.07
C ARG A 130 -11.52 -0.66 0.22
N VAL A 131 -10.55 -0.50 1.10
CA VAL A 131 -10.74 0.20 2.37
C VAL A 131 -9.61 1.17 2.63
N LEU A 132 -9.95 2.42 2.93
CA LEU A 132 -9.00 3.49 3.25
C LEU A 132 -9.15 3.85 4.73
N LEU A 133 -8.04 3.91 5.43
CA LEU A 133 -7.99 4.15 6.86
C LEU A 133 -7.77 5.63 7.16
N ALA A 134 -8.65 6.24 7.94
CA ALA A 134 -8.43 7.60 8.43
C ALA A 134 -7.30 7.64 9.49
N THR A 135 -7.21 6.61 10.33
CA THR A 135 -6.09 6.39 11.26
C THR A 135 -5.58 4.97 11.16
N THR A 136 -4.29 4.75 11.41
CA THR A 136 -3.63 3.46 11.28
C THR A 136 -3.21 2.89 12.65
N HIS A 137 -1.96 2.98 13.00
CA HIS A 137 -1.33 2.29 14.14
C HIS A 137 -1.44 3.10 15.44
N LEU A 138 -2.65 3.44 15.85
CA LEU A 138 -2.93 4.14 17.11
C LEU A 138 -3.63 3.20 18.09
N PRO A 139 -3.36 3.34 19.40
CA PRO A 139 -4.20 2.74 20.43
C PRO A 139 -5.67 3.17 20.23
N LEU A 140 -6.61 2.26 20.41
CA LEU A 140 -8.04 2.53 20.19
C LEU A 140 -8.54 3.74 20.98
N SER A 141 -8.03 3.93 22.20
CA SER A 141 -8.36 5.07 23.07
C SER A 141 -7.93 6.44 22.50
N GLN A 142 -7.00 6.46 21.54
CA GLN A 142 -6.53 7.70 20.90
C GLN A 142 -7.26 8.00 19.59
N VAL A 143 -7.97 7.02 19.04
CA VAL A 143 -8.67 7.17 17.75
C VAL A 143 -9.67 8.32 17.76
N PRO A 144 -10.55 8.49 18.76
CA PRO A 144 -11.53 9.58 18.74
C PRO A 144 -10.88 10.97 18.67
N ASN A 145 -9.71 11.14 19.27
CA ASN A 145 -8.99 12.43 19.24
C ASN A 145 -8.23 12.65 17.91
N ALA A 146 -7.83 11.57 17.25
CA ALA A 146 -7.11 11.63 15.97
C ALA A 146 -8.04 11.78 14.77
N VAL A 147 -9.27 11.29 14.87
CA VAL A 147 -10.30 11.41 13.82
C VAL A 147 -11.01 12.75 13.94
N THR A 148 -10.46 13.75 13.30
CA THR A 148 -11.07 15.08 13.20
C THR A 148 -11.86 15.23 11.91
N GLU A 149 -12.72 16.26 11.84
CA GLU A 149 -13.46 16.62 10.63
C GLU A 149 -12.53 16.87 9.45
N ASP A 150 -11.42 17.61 9.67
CA ASP A 150 -10.42 17.89 8.64
C ASP A 150 -9.66 16.64 8.21
N ARG A 151 -9.35 15.72 9.15
CA ARG A 151 -8.73 14.44 8.82
C ARG A 151 -9.63 13.60 7.93
N LEU A 152 -10.92 13.50 8.25
CA LEU A 152 -11.89 12.77 7.43
C LEU A 152 -12.06 13.40 6.06
N LEU A 153 -12.19 14.73 5.98
CA LEU A 153 -12.29 15.43 4.70
C LEU A 153 -11.05 15.20 3.82
N HIS A 154 -9.85 15.23 4.41
CA HIS A 154 -8.62 14.92 3.68
C HIS A 154 -8.60 13.46 3.22
N THR A 155 -9.01 12.52 4.08
CA THR A 155 -9.11 11.10 3.72
C THR A 155 -10.07 10.88 2.54
N ILE A 156 -11.24 11.53 2.58
CA ILE A 156 -12.24 11.44 1.49
C ILE A 156 -11.66 11.97 0.18
N ARG A 157 -11.01 13.13 0.18
CA ARG A 157 -10.38 13.72 -1.02
C ARG A 157 -9.29 12.84 -1.59
N THR A 158 -8.39 12.34 -0.74
CA THR A 158 -7.29 11.46 -1.16
C THR A 158 -7.83 10.14 -1.71
N GLY A 159 -8.84 9.56 -1.07
CA GLY A 159 -9.51 8.36 -1.53
C GLY A 159 -10.22 8.56 -2.88
N TYR A 160 -10.96 9.65 -3.03
CA TYR A 160 -11.62 10.01 -4.29
C TYR A 160 -10.62 10.11 -5.44
N GLN A 161 -9.54 10.87 -5.24
CA GLN A 161 -8.50 11.05 -6.26
C GLN A 161 -7.86 9.71 -6.67
N ALA A 162 -7.55 8.85 -5.69
CA ALA A 162 -6.94 7.55 -5.95
C ALA A 162 -7.87 6.61 -6.74
N ILE A 163 -9.14 6.53 -6.35
CA ILE A 163 -10.11 5.66 -7.03
C ILE A 163 -10.48 6.19 -8.40
N HIS A 164 -10.67 7.48 -8.54
CA HIS A 164 -10.90 8.10 -9.85
C HIS A 164 -9.71 7.87 -10.79
N ALA A 165 -8.51 7.92 -10.25
CA ALA A 165 -7.29 7.58 -10.97
C ALA A 165 -7.24 6.11 -11.44
N LEU A 166 -7.70 5.19 -10.61
CA LEU A 166 -7.63 3.75 -10.90
C LEU A 166 -8.73 3.27 -11.86
N ASP A 167 -9.93 3.77 -11.70
CA ASP A 167 -11.12 3.21 -12.38
C ASP A 167 -11.68 4.13 -13.47
N GLY A 168 -11.36 5.43 -13.45
CA GLY A 168 -11.74 6.39 -14.49
C GLY A 168 -13.24 6.67 -14.65
N GLY A 169 -14.08 6.17 -13.75
CA GLY A 169 -15.52 6.24 -13.84
C GLY A 169 -16.20 6.96 -12.68
N GLU A 170 -17.47 6.68 -12.49
CA GLU A 170 -18.24 7.15 -11.34
C GLU A 170 -17.67 6.54 -10.06
N VAL A 171 -17.24 7.39 -9.13
CA VAL A 171 -16.75 6.98 -7.81
C VAL A 171 -17.88 7.06 -6.80
N LYS A 172 -18.07 6.02 -5.99
CA LYS A 172 -18.99 6.01 -4.84
C LYS A 172 -18.21 5.66 -3.59
N ILE A 173 -18.21 6.58 -2.62
CA ILE A 173 -17.48 6.40 -1.36
C ILE A 173 -18.48 6.20 -0.22
N ALA A 174 -18.26 5.16 0.58
CA ALA A 174 -18.93 4.98 1.86
C ALA A 174 -18.00 5.34 3.01
N LEU A 175 -18.50 6.06 4.01
CA LEU A 175 -17.78 6.33 5.26
C LEU A 175 -18.53 5.66 6.41
N THR A 176 -17.80 4.83 7.21
CA THR A 176 -18.38 4.22 8.42
C THR A 176 -18.37 5.18 9.59
N GLY A 177 -19.27 4.98 10.53
CA GLY A 177 -19.23 5.63 11.82
C GLY A 177 -18.13 5.08 12.72
N LEU A 178 -17.75 5.85 13.72
CA LEU A 178 -16.85 5.41 14.79
C LEU A 178 -17.61 4.67 15.88
N ASP A 179 -18.76 5.23 16.32
CA ASP A 179 -19.59 4.64 17.36
C ASP A 179 -20.46 3.49 16.81
N PRO A 180 -20.83 2.50 17.62
CA PRO A 180 -21.79 1.48 17.22
C PRO A 180 -23.08 2.14 16.70
N HIS A 181 -23.60 1.63 15.59
CA HIS A 181 -24.79 2.17 14.90
C HIS A 181 -24.70 3.68 14.59
N CYS A 182 -23.48 4.21 14.40
CA CYS A 182 -23.20 5.64 14.19
C CYS A 182 -23.76 6.52 15.32
N GLY A 183 -23.70 6.01 16.56
CA GLY A 183 -24.12 6.72 17.76
C GLY A 183 -25.63 6.73 18.02
N ASP A 184 -26.45 6.09 17.15
CA ASP A 184 -27.93 6.03 17.28
C ASP A 184 -28.52 7.40 17.66
N GLU A 185 -28.29 8.40 16.80
CA GLU A 185 -28.71 9.81 17.00
C GLU A 185 -28.24 10.44 18.31
N GLY A 186 -27.17 9.94 18.90
CA GLY A 186 -26.59 10.40 20.16
C GLY A 186 -26.98 9.56 21.38
N ALA A 187 -27.81 8.53 21.23
CA ALA A 187 -28.20 7.66 22.34
C ALA A 187 -27.06 6.75 22.83
N ILE A 188 -26.16 6.32 21.93
CA ILE A 188 -24.99 5.49 22.25
C ILE A 188 -23.72 6.34 22.32
N GLY A 189 -23.59 7.34 21.42
CA GLY A 189 -22.48 8.26 21.34
C GLY A 189 -22.76 9.42 20.41
N ASP A 190 -22.11 10.54 20.59
CA ASP A 190 -22.33 11.76 19.82
C ASP A 190 -21.23 12.04 18.77
N PHE A 191 -20.20 11.19 18.71
CA PHE A 191 -19.05 11.41 17.83
C PHE A 191 -19.45 11.55 16.37
N ASP A 192 -20.25 10.63 15.87
CA ASP A 192 -20.60 10.61 14.46
C ASP A 192 -21.52 11.77 14.07
N VAL A 193 -22.37 12.24 14.98
CA VAL A 193 -23.19 13.44 14.79
C VAL A 193 -22.31 14.69 14.71
N ARG A 194 -21.34 14.82 15.61
CA ARG A 194 -20.51 16.02 15.73
C ARG A 194 -19.36 16.09 14.72
N ILE A 195 -18.80 14.94 14.32
CA ILE A 195 -17.57 14.88 13.51
C ILE A 195 -17.87 14.26 12.14
N THR A 196 -18.32 13.00 12.11
CA THR A 196 -18.41 12.23 10.86
C THR A 196 -19.44 12.82 9.88
N ARG A 197 -20.64 13.17 10.36
CA ARG A 197 -21.67 13.82 9.51
C ARG A 197 -21.20 15.16 8.96
N ARG A 198 -20.55 15.98 9.78
CA ARG A 198 -20.02 17.28 9.31
C ARG A 198 -18.94 17.11 8.24
N ALA A 199 -18.06 16.16 8.40
CA ALA A 199 -17.04 15.85 7.38
C ALA A 199 -17.70 15.43 6.05
N ILE A 200 -18.73 14.59 6.11
CA ILE A 200 -19.52 14.14 4.95
C ILE A 200 -20.20 15.36 4.29
N ASP A 201 -20.89 16.20 5.06
CA ASP A 201 -21.61 17.36 4.52
C ASP A 201 -20.65 18.35 3.84
N ARG A 202 -19.48 18.61 4.44
CA ARG A 202 -18.43 19.43 3.83
C ARG A 202 -17.87 18.80 2.54
N ALA A 203 -17.67 17.49 2.54
CA ALA A 203 -17.20 16.76 1.36
C ALA A 203 -18.23 16.86 0.22
N ARG A 204 -19.50 16.62 0.51
CA ARG A 204 -20.61 16.76 -0.46
C ARG A 204 -20.75 18.17 -1.00
N SER A 205 -20.66 19.19 -0.14
CA SER A 205 -20.67 20.59 -0.54
C SER A 205 -19.50 20.96 -1.46
N SER A 206 -18.42 20.17 -1.43
CA SER A 206 -17.27 20.29 -2.34
C SER A 206 -17.38 19.40 -3.58
N GLY A 207 -18.54 18.77 -3.82
CA GLY A 207 -18.78 17.89 -4.97
C GLY A 207 -18.23 16.47 -4.85
N LEU A 208 -17.79 16.03 -3.66
CA LEU A 208 -17.27 14.68 -3.46
C LEU A 208 -18.42 13.69 -3.21
N PRO A 209 -18.46 12.55 -3.93
CA PRO A 209 -19.54 11.56 -3.85
C PRO A 209 -19.34 10.62 -2.66
N VAL A 210 -19.64 11.08 -1.45
CA VAL A 210 -19.53 10.31 -0.22
C VAL A 210 -20.88 10.13 0.46
N GLU A 211 -21.13 8.92 0.94
CA GLU A 211 -22.34 8.54 1.67
C GLU A 211 -22.00 8.06 3.08
N GLY A 212 -22.94 8.16 4.00
CA GLY A 212 -22.80 7.73 5.39
C GLY A 212 -23.24 8.81 6.40
N PRO A 213 -22.82 8.69 7.69
CA PRO A 213 -22.08 7.54 8.21
C PRO A 213 -22.90 6.27 8.18
N PHE A 214 -22.26 5.15 7.89
CA PHE A 214 -22.89 3.83 7.92
C PHE A 214 -22.40 3.01 9.12
N ALA A 215 -23.28 2.22 9.68
CA ALA A 215 -22.90 1.23 10.68
C ALA A 215 -21.98 0.16 10.04
N ALA A 216 -20.80 -0.03 10.61
CA ALA A 216 -19.78 -0.89 10.03
C ALA A 216 -20.21 -2.36 9.94
N ASP A 217 -20.94 -2.85 10.96
CA ASP A 217 -21.46 -4.22 11.03
C ASP A 217 -22.35 -4.60 9.84
N THR A 218 -23.05 -3.65 9.27
CA THR A 218 -23.94 -3.87 8.13
C THR A 218 -23.30 -3.46 6.79
N LEU A 219 -22.42 -2.46 6.77
CA LEU A 219 -21.78 -2.01 5.54
C LEU A 219 -20.84 -3.08 4.95
N PHE A 220 -20.13 -3.81 5.80
CA PHE A 220 -19.18 -4.83 5.37
C PHE A 220 -19.80 -6.16 4.93
N LEU A 221 -21.12 -6.25 4.82
CA LEU A 221 -21.75 -7.34 4.09
C LEU A 221 -21.30 -7.29 2.63
N PRO A 222 -20.83 -8.40 2.02
CA PRO A 222 -20.22 -8.38 0.68
C PRO A 222 -21.06 -7.69 -0.39
N GLU A 223 -22.37 -7.98 -0.42
CA GLU A 223 -23.30 -7.39 -1.40
C GLU A 223 -23.48 -5.87 -1.21
N ARG A 224 -23.29 -5.38 -0.01
CA ARG A 224 -23.39 -3.97 0.31
C ARG A 224 -22.08 -3.23 0.04
N TRP A 225 -20.96 -3.83 0.42
CA TRP A 225 -19.63 -3.27 0.18
C TRP A 225 -19.35 -3.09 -1.31
N LYS A 226 -19.72 -4.06 -2.14
CA LYS A 226 -19.55 -4.00 -3.62
C LYS A 226 -20.31 -2.85 -4.31
N GLN A 227 -21.24 -2.22 -3.64
CA GLN A 227 -21.95 -1.05 -4.18
C GLN A 227 -21.10 0.22 -4.16
N TYR A 228 -19.98 0.19 -3.44
CA TYR A 228 -19.08 1.33 -3.26
C TYR A 228 -17.72 1.05 -3.88
N SER A 229 -17.19 2.05 -4.55
CA SER A 229 -15.82 2.00 -5.10
C SER A 229 -14.76 2.03 -3.99
N LEU A 230 -15.10 2.61 -2.83
CA LEU A 230 -14.22 2.74 -1.68
C LEU A 230 -15.04 2.82 -0.39
N VAL A 231 -14.61 2.09 0.63
CA VAL A 231 -15.07 2.28 2.01
C VAL A 231 -13.97 2.99 2.80
N ILE A 232 -14.33 4.06 3.51
CA ILE A 232 -13.44 4.75 4.44
C ILE A 232 -13.83 4.37 5.85
N VAL A 233 -12.84 4.06 6.68
CA VAL A 233 -13.03 3.69 8.09
C VAL A 233 -12.22 4.59 9.01
N PRO A 234 -12.73 4.93 10.20
CA PRO A 234 -12.01 5.73 11.19
C PRO A 234 -10.75 5.05 11.72
N TYR A 235 -10.70 3.72 11.88
CA TYR A 235 -9.56 3.04 12.48
C TYR A 235 -9.26 1.68 11.84
N HIS A 236 -8.06 1.20 12.11
CA HIS A 236 -7.43 0.05 11.48
C HIS A 236 -8.28 -1.22 11.49
N ASP A 237 -8.66 -1.73 12.65
CA ASP A 237 -9.30 -3.06 12.74
C ASP A 237 -10.72 -3.07 12.20
N GLN A 238 -11.42 -1.92 12.22
CA GLN A 238 -12.75 -1.83 11.63
C GLN A 238 -12.75 -2.17 10.13
N GLY A 239 -11.69 -1.78 9.42
CA GLY A 239 -11.56 -2.06 7.98
C GLY A 239 -10.77 -3.33 7.66
N LEU A 240 -9.67 -3.58 8.39
CA LEU A 240 -8.77 -4.66 8.03
C LEU A 240 -9.30 -6.05 8.38
N ILE A 241 -10.09 -6.18 9.45
CA ILE A 241 -10.70 -7.48 9.78
C ILE A 241 -11.59 -7.97 8.63
N PRO A 242 -12.63 -7.23 8.20
CA PRO A 242 -13.48 -7.68 7.11
C PRO A 242 -12.72 -7.77 5.76
N PHE A 243 -11.77 -6.87 5.50
CA PHE A 243 -10.95 -6.93 4.30
C PHE A 243 -10.16 -8.24 4.22
N LYS A 244 -9.44 -8.59 5.28
CA LYS A 244 -8.62 -9.81 5.32
C LYS A 244 -9.46 -11.09 5.32
N MET A 245 -10.67 -11.06 5.81
CA MET A 245 -11.59 -12.20 5.71
C MET A 245 -11.99 -12.51 4.26
N LEU A 246 -12.03 -11.50 3.38
CA LEU A 246 -12.52 -11.63 2.00
C LEU A 246 -11.40 -11.62 0.95
N ALA A 247 -10.27 -10.98 1.22
CA ALA A 247 -9.24 -10.68 0.22
C ALA A 247 -7.81 -10.92 0.72
N PHE A 248 -7.58 -11.85 1.64
CA PHE A 248 -6.26 -12.09 2.25
C PHE A 248 -5.17 -12.40 1.20
N ASP A 249 -5.47 -13.29 0.25
CA ASP A 249 -4.47 -13.76 -0.73
C ASP A 249 -4.18 -12.75 -1.85
N THR A 250 -5.12 -11.83 -2.12
CA THR A 250 -5.04 -10.85 -3.21
C THR A 250 -4.86 -9.41 -2.71
N GLY A 251 -4.87 -9.24 -1.41
CA GLY A 251 -4.76 -7.92 -0.78
C GLY A 251 -3.43 -7.23 -1.08
N VAL A 252 -3.52 -5.94 -1.39
CA VAL A 252 -2.39 -5.04 -1.61
C VAL A 252 -2.50 -3.87 -0.65
N ASN A 253 -1.41 -3.54 0.01
CA ASN A 253 -1.31 -2.31 0.79
C ASN A 253 -0.76 -1.19 -0.10
N VAL A 254 -1.50 -0.10 -0.21
CA VAL A 254 -1.16 1.07 -1.00
C VAL A 254 -0.93 2.26 -0.08
N THR A 255 0.16 2.99 -0.28
CA THR A 255 0.37 4.27 0.38
C THR A 255 -0.15 5.39 -0.53
N LEU A 256 -1.11 6.15 -0.04
CA LEU A 256 -1.69 7.31 -0.70
C LEU A 256 -1.25 8.62 -0.03
N GLY A 257 -1.41 9.73 -0.73
CA GLY A 257 -1.07 11.07 -0.21
C GLY A 257 0.42 11.40 -0.31
N LEU A 258 1.21 10.58 -1.02
CA LEU A 258 2.62 10.84 -1.33
C LEU A 258 2.82 11.03 -2.83
N SER A 259 3.86 11.77 -3.20
CA SER A 259 4.31 11.87 -4.60
C SER A 259 4.89 10.55 -5.12
N LEU A 260 5.42 9.72 -4.23
CA LEU A 260 5.87 8.35 -4.52
C LEU A 260 4.67 7.41 -4.71
N VAL A 261 4.62 6.66 -5.81
CA VAL A 261 3.74 5.50 -5.94
C VAL A 261 4.37 4.33 -5.19
N ARG A 262 3.71 3.92 -4.10
CA ARG A 262 4.17 2.78 -3.31
C ARG A 262 3.04 1.78 -3.08
N THR A 263 3.31 0.52 -3.43
CA THR A 263 2.45 -0.63 -3.12
C THR A 263 3.24 -1.71 -2.39
N SER A 264 2.58 -2.57 -1.69
CA SER A 264 3.21 -3.72 -1.02
C SER A 264 2.25 -4.89 -0.84
N VAL A 265 2.86 -6.06 -0.63
CA VAL A 265 2.12 -7.24 -0.18
C VAL A 265 1.47 -7.03 1.19
N ASP A 266 0.40 -7.78 1.45
CA ASP A 266 -0.33 -7.75 2.74
C ASP A 266 0.10 -8.86 3.73
N HIS A 267 1.14 -9.63 3.42
CA HIS A 267 1.67 -10.66 4.33
C HIS A 267 2.95 -10.22 5.03
N GLY A 268 3.28 -10.90 6.13
CA GLY A 268 4.52 -10.68 6.88
C GLY A 268 5.74 -11.39 6.30
N THR A 269 6.85 -11.35 7.05
CA THR A 269 8.16 -11.92 6.65
C THR A 269 8.19 -13.43 6.51
N ALA A 270 7.26 -14.16 7.13
CA ALA A 270 7.07 -15.60 7.02
C ALA A 270 8.40 -16.41 7.14
N PHE A 271 9.20 -16.08 8.16
CA PHE A 271 10.51 -16.72 8.39
C PHE A 271 10.44 -18.25 8.53
N ASP A 272 9.30 -18.75 9.00
CA ASP A 272 9.01 -20.18 9.21
C ASP A 272 8.99 -20.97 7.91
N ILE A 273 8.66 -20.34 6.78
CA ILE A 273 8.65 -20.97 5.44
C ILE A 273 9.81 -20.51 4.55
N ALA A 274 10.73 -19.70 5.07
CA ALA A 274 11.88 -19.22 4.30
C ALA A 274 12.73 -20.38 3.75
N GLY A 275 13.00 -20.36 2.44
CA GLY A 275 13.75 -21.41 1.74
C GLY A 275 12.96 -22.71 1.47
N LYS A 276 11.68 -22.81 1.86
CA LYS A 276 10.87 -24.02 1.67
C LYS A 276 10.02 -24.03 0.40
N ASN A 277 10.10 -22.98 -0.40
CA ASN A 277 9.32 -22.81 -1.65
C ASN A 277 7.77 -22.93 -1.44
N LYS A 278 7.27 -22.36 -0.33
CA LYS A 278 5.85 -22.40 0.06
C LYS A 278 5.20 -21.02 0.07
N ALA A 279 5.96 -19.94 -0.15
CA ALA A 279 5.43 -18.58 -0.12
C ALA A 279 4.46 -18.35 -1.29
N GLY A 280 3.29 -17.78 -0.98
CA GLY A 280 2.36 -17.29 -1.98
C GLY A 280 2.94 -16.06 -2.69
N HIS A 281 2.74 -15.96 -4.00
CA HIS A 281 3.27 -14.85 -4.82
C HIS A 281 2.16 -13.93 -5.36
N GLN A 282 0.90 -14.30 -5.20
CA GLN A 282 -0.23 -13.58 -5.80
C GLN A 282 -0.32 -12.13 -5.33
N SER A 283 -0.20 -11.88 -4.02
CA SER A 283 -0.22 -10.51 -3.48
C SER A 283 0.89 -9.62 -4.05
N MET A 284 2.07 -10.19 -4.38
CA MET A 284 3.14 -9.44 -5.04
C MET A 284 2.79 -9.10 -6.48
N ILE A 285 2.20 -10.03 -7.23
CA ILE A 285 1.73 -9.79 -8.61
C ILE A 285 0.68 -8.68 -8.62
N GLU A 286 -0.30 -8.75 -7.74
CA GLU A 286 -1.34 -7.71 -7.61
C GLU A 286 -0.74 -6.35 -7.19
N ALA A 287 0.26 -6.35 -6.31
CA ALA A 287 0.94 -5.12 -5.90
C ALA A 287 1.70 -4.48 -7.08
N MET A 288 2.33 -5.28 -7.94
CA MET A 288 3.00 -4.79 -9.14
C MET A 288 2.01 -4.24 -10.17
N ASP A 289 0.93 -4.97 -10.45
CA ASP A 289 -0.11 -4.55 -11.38
C ASP A 289 -0.73 -3.21 -10.94
N LEU A 290 -1.03 -3.11 -9.65
CA LEU A 290 -1.61 -1.88 -9.09
C LEU A 290 -0.64 -0.68 -9.18
N ALA A 291 0.65 -0.88 -8.90
CA ALA A 291 1.64 0.18 -9.07
C ALA A 291 1.68 0.67 -10.51
N PHE A 292 1.61 -0.25 -11.47
CA PHE A 292 1.60 0.04 -12.89
C PHE A 292 0.37 0.85 -13.33
N ARG A 293 -0.81 0.49 -12.83
CA ARG A 293 -2.06 1.21 -13.10
C ARG A 293 -2.01 2.64 -12.55
N LEU A 294 -1.50 2.82 -11.33
CA LEU A 294 -1.32 4.13 -10.71
C LEU A 294 -0.35 5.03 -11.49
N LEU A 295 0.73 4.46 -12.04
CA LEU A 295 1.68 5.21 -12.87
C LEU A 295 1.08 5.64 -14.20
N LYS A 296 0.38 4.76 -14.91
CA LYS A 296 -0.27 5.08 -16.19
C LYS A 296 -1.25 6.25 -16.07
N TYR A 297 -1.98 6.32 -14.97
CA TYR A 297 -2.84 7.47 -14.71
C TYR A 297 -2.04 8.77 -14.52
N ARG A 298 -0.96 8.73 -13.75
CA ARG A 298 -0.11 9.92 -13.53
C ARG A 298 0.56 10.42 -14.80
N SER A 299 0.89 9.54 -15.73
CA SER A 299 1.47 9.92 -17.05
C SER A 299 0.44 10.43 -18.05
N GLY A 300 -0.87 10.37 -17.74
CA GLY A 300 -1.94 10.75 -18.66
C GLY A 300 -2.19 9.73 -19.79
N GLU A 301 -1.56 8.55 -19.72
CA GLU A 301 -1.75 7.48 -20.73
C GLU A 301 -3.08 6.71 -20.53
N LEU A 302 -3.68 6.81 -19.35
CA LEU A 302 -5.06 6.37 -19.09
C LEU A 302 -5.93 7.62 -18.96
N SER A 303 -6.44 8.13 -20.08
CA SER A 303 -7.68 8.91 -20.05
C SER A 303 -8.78 7.93 -19.64
N ALA A 304 -9.65 8.35 -18.71
CA ALA A 304 -10.80 7.60 -18.25
C ALA A 304 -11.57 6.98 -19.42
N GLN A 305 -11.34 5.69 -19.70
CA GLN A 305 -12.23 4.91 -20.56
C GLN A 305 -13.10 4.04 -19.67
N PRO A 306 -14.43 4.16 -19.76
CA PRO A 306 -15.35 3.27 -19.05
C PRO A 306 -15.32 1.88 -19.72
N GLY A 307 -14.93 0.87 -18.93
CA GLY A 307 -15.36 -0.51 -19.15
C GLY A 307 -14.85 -1.21 -20.40
N GLU A 308 -13.64 -1.73 -20.41
CA GLU A 308 -13.39 -2.96 -21.15
C GLU A 308 -13.45 -4.16 -20.19
N ASN A 309 -14.55 -4.89 -20.30
CA ASN A 309 -14.66 -6.26 -19.80
C ASN A 309 -13.58 -7.10 -20.48
N ILE A 310 -12.56 -7.50 -19.77
CA ILE A 310 -11.71 -8.60 -20.18
C ILE A 310 -12.42 -9.86 -19.71
N SER A 311 -13.19 -10.44 -20.62
CA SER A 311 -13.64 -11.83 -20.55
C SER A 311 -12.48 -12.72 -20.98
N ASP A 312 -12.28 -13.79 -20.17
CA ASP A 312 -11.47 -15.01 -20.31
C ASP A 312 -10.00 -14.92 -19.97
#